data_2d510bddac19fffa66dc50520a83bab2
#
_entry.id   2d510bddac19fffa66dc50520a83bab2
#
_cell.length_a   1.000
_cell.length_b   1.000
_cell.length_c   1.000
_cell.angle_alpha   90.00
_cell.angle_beta   90.00
_cell.angle_gamma   90.00
#
_symmetry.space_group_name_H-M   'P 1'
#
loop_
_entity.id
_entity.type
_entity.pdbx_description
1 polymer ?
#
loop_
_entity_poly.entity_id
_entity_poly.type
_entity_poly.pdbx_seq_one_letter_code
_entity_poly.pdbx_strand_id
1 'polypeptide(L)'
;MAVKIRLQRHGSKKRPFYFIVVADARAPRDGKFIQKIGTYNPLTVPATIQLDRQKALEWLHKGAQPTDTVRRILSFKGVLYLKHLLRGVKLGLFDEATAMVKFQKWHEEHEATIKRRTEEHRKTQRARRSSSPPVRRVDQRDQSSA
;
A
#
# COMPACT_ATOMS: atom_id res chain seq x y z
N MET A 1 -12.22 -0.79 24.93
CA MET A 1 -12.56 -0.19 23.62
C MET A 1 -11.67 -0.80 22.54
N ALA A 2 -12.25 -1.19 21.42
CA ALA A 2 -11.48 -1.80 20.33
C ALA A 2 -10.94 -0.69 19.41
N VAL A 3 -9.62 -0.62 19.30
CA VAL A 3 -8.92 0.26 18.34
C VAL A 3 -8.61 -0.53 17.09
N LYS A 4 -8.95 0.05 15.92
CA LYS A 4 -8.68 -0.58 14.62
C LYS A 4 -7.74 0.26 13.78
N ILE A 5 -6.92 -0.44 12.97
CA ILE A 5 -6.16 0.18 11.88
C ILE A 5 -6.95 -0.07 10.60
N ARG A 6 -7.41 1.00 9.97
CA ARG A 6 -8.31 0.92 8.82
C ARG A 6 -8.01 1.97 7.77
N LEU A 7 -8.60 1.81 6.60
CA LEU A 7 -8.55 2.79 5.52
C LEU A 7 -9.68 3.80 5.68
N GLN A 8 -9.34 5.08 5.51
CA GLN A 8 -10.26 6.19 5.41
C GLN A 8 -10.22 6.71 3.98
N ARG A 9 -11.38 6.85 3.33
CA ARG A 9 -11.44 7.27 1.94
C ARG A 9 -11.35 8.77 1.81
N HIS A 10 -10.48 9.20 0.90
CA HIS A 10 -10.32 10.56 0.43
C HIS A 10 -10.29 10.59 -1.10
N GLY A 11 -10.07 11.76 -1.68
CA GLY A 11 -10.05 11.95 -3.13
C GLY A 11 -11.43 12.22 -3.72
N SER A 12 -11.49 12.31 -5.04
CA SER A 12 -12.71 12.62 -5.79
C SER A 12 -13.50 11.36 -6.15
N LYS A 13 -14.71 11.53 -6.72
CA LYS A 13 -15.67 10.45 -7.01
C LYS A 13 -15.09 9.27 -7.78
N LYS A 14 -14.26 9.52 -8.80
CA LYS A 14 -13.65 8.46 -9.65
C LYS A 14 -12.15 8.25 -9.38
N ARG A 15 -11.57 8.97 -8.42
CA ARG A 15 -10.15 8.90 -8.06
C ARG A 15 -9.98 8.69 -6.55
N PRO A 16 -10.19 7.46 -6.05
CA PRO A 16 -10.05 7.15 -4.63
C PRO A 16 -8.59 7.28 -4.18
N PHE A 17 -8.42 7.85 -3.01
CA PHE A 17 -7.17 7.91 -2.28
C PHE A 17 -7.46 7.58 -0.83
N TYR A 18 -6.61 6.81 -0.18
CA TYR A 18 -6.88 6.34 1.18
C TYR A 18 -5.80 6.78 2.16
N PHE A 19 -6.24 7.16 3.35
CA PHE A 19 -5.37 7.27 4.51
C PHE A 19 -5.43 5.99 5.32
N ILE A 20 -4.27 5.53 5.77
CA ILE A 20 -4.16 4.43 6.73
C ILE A 20 -4.17 5.08 8.10
N VAL A 21 -5.26 4.87 8.86
CA VAL A 21 -5.49 5.53 10.13
C VAL A 21 -5.76 4.54 11.25
N VAL A 22 -5.45 4.96 12.46
CA VAL A 22 -5.82 4.30 13.71
C VAL A 22 -7.04 5.02 14.26
N ALA A 23 -8.12 4.31 14.46
CA ALA A 23 -9.37 4.87 14.93
C ALA A 23 -10.13 3.92 15.86
N ASP A 24 -11.05 4.47 16.65
CA ASP A 24 -12.01 3.66 17.40
C ASP A 24 -12.91 2.87 16.45
N ALA A 25 -13.19 1.63 16.81
CA ALA A 25 -14.04 0.73 16.01
C ALA A 25 -15.45 1.29 15.78
N ARG A 26 -15.95 2.11 16.70
CA ARG A 26 -17.29 2.72 16.67
C ARG A 26 -17.35 3.99 15.81
N ALA A 27 -16.19 4.64 15.56
CA ALA A 27 -16.16 5.86 14.77
C ALA A 27 -16.52 5.59 13.30
N PRO A 28 -17.23 6.50 12.59
CA PRO A 28 -17.54 6.34 11.18
C PRO A 28 -16.28 6.26 10.34
N ARG A 29 -16.37 5.64 9.14
CA ARG A 29 -15.22 5.37 8.28
C ARG A 29 -14.38 6.62 7.98
N ASP A 30 -15.02 7.70 7.59
CA ASP A 30 -14.38 8.95 7.16
C ASP A 30 -14.42 10.03 8.28
N GLY A 31 -14.73 9.63 9.51
CA GLY A 31 -14.81 10.50 10.66
C GLY A 31 -13.50 10.69 11.41
N LYS A 32 -13.62 11.04 12.70
CA LYS A 32 -12.48 11.28 13.59
C LYS A 32 -11.60 10.02 13.72
N PHE A 33 -10.31 10.20 13.65
CA PHE A 33 -9.31 9.16 13.89
C PHE A 33 -8.29 9.61 14.95
N ILE A 34 -7.59 8.64 15.54
CA ILE A 34 -6.61 8.91 16.59
C ILE A 34 -5.28 9.37 15.96
N GLN A 35 -4.79 8.62 14.98
CA GLN A 35 -3.51 8.91 14.30
C GLN A 35 -3.51 8.39 12.86
N LYS A 36 -2.93 9.17 11.97
CA LYS A 36 -2.61 8.76 10.60
C LYS A 36 -1.22 8.11 10.58
N ILE A 37 -1.12 6.92 10.03
CA ILE A 37 0.15 6.17 9.94
C ILE A 37 0.66 6.02 8.51
N GLY A 38 -0.16 6.34 7.51
CA GLY A 38 0.28 6.27 6.13
C GLY A 38 -0.79 6.64 5.13
N THR A 39 -0.45 6.42 3.85
CA THR A 39 -1.33 6.63 2.71
C THR A 39 -1.28 5.44 1.77
N TYR A 40 -2.39 5.19 1.09
CA TYR A 40 -2.54 4.15 0.08
C TYR A 40 -3.19 4.73 -1.18
N ASN A 41 -2.49 4.63 -2.30
CA ASN A 41 -3.01 5.03 -3.61
C ASN A 41 -3.18 3.80 -4.51
N PRO A 42 -4.41 3.36 -4.78
CA PRO A 42 -4.68 2.20 -5.63
C PRO A 42 -4.61 2.50 -7.13
N LEU A 43 -4.54 3.77 -7.52
CA LEU A 43 -4.58 4.18 -8.95
C LEU A 43 -3.26 3.94 -9.68
N THR A 44 -2.18 3.79 -8.95
CA THR A 44 -0.85 3.49 -9.51
C THR A 44 -0.64 1.98 -9.65
N VAL A 45 0.17 1.56 -10.61
CA VAL A 45 0.54 0.14 -10.76
C VAL A 45 2.07 0.03 -10.74
N PRO A 46 2.63 -0.63 -9.74
CA PRO A 46 1.98 -1.14 -8.51
C PRO A 46 1.41 -0.02 -7.64
N ALA A 47 0.43 -0.36 -6.78
CA ALA A 47 -0.18 0.59 -5.86
C ALA A 47 0.87 1.26 -4.97
N THR A 48 0.81 2.58 -4.83
CA THR A 48 1.76 3.34 -4.00
C THR A 48 1.31 3.30 -2.55
N ILE A 49 2.18 2.78 -1.69
CA ILE A 49 1.94 2.68 -0.25
C ILE A 49 3.06 3.43 0.47
N GLN A 50 2.72 4.50 1.16
CA GLN A 50 3.60 5.19 2.10
C GLN A 50 3.15 4.84 3.51
N LEU A 51 4.00 4.21 4.28
CA LEU A 51 3.67 3.72 5.63
C LEU A 51 4.83 3.98 6.57
N ASP A 52 4.53 4.57 7.72
CA ASP A 52 5.44 4.64 8.85
C ASP A 52 5.40 3.29 9.58
N ARG A 53 6.42 2.47 9.34
CA ARG A 53 6.52 1.10 9.88
C ARG A 53 6.59 1.10 11.41
N GLN A 54 7.29 2.07 11.99
CA GLN A 54 7.49 2.15 13.43
C GLN A 54 6.18 2.44 14.15
N LYS A 55 5.44 3.45 13.71
CA LYS A 55 4.11 3.76 14.27
C LYS A 55 3.13 2.60 14.09
N ALA A 56 3.13 1.96 12.92
CA ALA A 56 2.28 0.80 12.68
C ALA A 56 2.60 -0.35 13.66
N LEU A 57 3.88 -0.62 13.89
CA LEU A 57 4.35 -1.64 14.82
C LEU A 57 3.95 -1.32 16.27
N GLU A 58 4.14 -0.07 16.71
CA GLU A 58 3.74 0.38 18.05
C GLU A 58 2.24 0.16 18.30
N TRP A 59 1.39 0.54 17.34
CA TRP A 59 -0.05 0.32 17.47
C TRP A 59 -0.45 -1.16 17.46
N LEU A 60 0.25 -1.99 16.69
CA LEU A 60 0.05 -3.44 16.73
C LEU A 60 0.45 -4.03 18.09
N HIS A 61 1.51 -3.52 18.72
CA HIS A 61 1.92 -3.92 20.07
C HIS A 61 0.93 -3.45 21.15
N LYS A 62 0.32 -2.30 20.96
CA LYS A 62 -0.77 -1.76 21.81
C LYS A 62 -2.09 -2.51 21.63
N GLY A 63 -2.16 -3.48 20.72
CA GLY A 63 -3.35 -4.29 20.47
C GLY A 63 -4.33 -3.76 19.44
N ALA A 64 -3.96 -2.76 18.64
CA ALA A 64 -4.79 -2.30 17.53
C ALA A 64 -4.97 -3.41 16.49
N GLN A 65 -6.21 -3.66 16.08
CA GLN A 65 -6.55 -4.72 15.13
C GLN A 65 -6.64 -4.15 13.70
N PRO A 66 -5.81 -4.62 12.76
CA PRO A 66 -5.92 -4.22 11.36
C PRO A 66 -7.13 -4.87 10.70
N THR A 67 -7.79 -4.13 9.81
CA THR A 67 -8.76 -4.71 8.86
C THR A 67 -8.05 -5.59 7.84
N ASP A 68 -8.77 -6.47 7.16
CA ASP A 68 -8.17 -7.44 6.23
C ASP A 68 -7.36 -6.77 5.12
N THR A 69 -7.85 -5.68 4.56
CA THR A 69 -7.11 -4.90 3.55
C THR A 69 -5.83 -4.29 4.12
N VAL A 70 -5.91 -3.68 5.30
CA VAL A 70 -4.74 -3.11 5.98
C VAL A 70 -3.76 -4.20 6.37
N ARG A 71 -4.23 -5.36 6.80
CA ARG A 71 -3.37 -6.51 7.11
C ARG A 71 -2.52 -6.93 5.89
N ARG A 72 -3.13 -6.98 4.70
CA ARG A 72 -2.41 -7.24 3.44
C ARG A 72 -1.37 -6.15 3.14
N ILE A 73 -1.71 -4.89 3.34
CA ILE A 73 -0.78 -3.75 3.18
C ILE A 73 0.39 -3.86 4.17
N LEU A 74 0.13 -4.13 5.44
CA LEU A 74 1.16 -4.30 6.47
C LEU A 74 2.07 -5.49 6.17
N SER A 75 1.52 -6.60 5.69
CA SER A 75 2.28 -7.77 5.24
C SER A 75 3.19 -7.42 4.07
N PHE A 76 2.66 -6.73 3.07
CA PHE A 76 3.42 -6.29 1.91
C PHE A 76 4.59 -5.35 2.28
N LYS A 77 4.41 -4.49 3.26
CA LYS A 77 5.47 -3.60 3.78
C LYS A 77 6.39 -4.25 4.83
N GLY A 78 6.14 -5.50 5.19
CA GLY A 78 6.98 -6.27 6.11
C GLY A 78 6.75 -5.98 7.59
N VAL A 79 5.74 -5.17 7.96
CA VAL A 79 5.46 -4.83 9.37
C VAL A 79 5.06 -6.06 10.17
N LEU A 80 4.24 -6.94 9.61
CA LEU A 80 3.83 -8.17 10.28
C LEU A 80 5.00 -9.15 10.45
N TYR A 81 5.90 -9.23 9.48
CA TYR A 81 7.10 -10.04 9.56
C TYR A 81 8.06 -9.50 10.63
N LEU A 82 8.25 -8.19 10.68
CA LEU A 82 9.04 -7.55 11.74
C LEU A 82 8.46 -7.80 13.13
N LYS A 83 7.13 -7.70 13.27
CA LYS A 83 6.44 -8.04 14.53
C LYS A 83 6.71 -9.50 14.95
N HIS A 84 6.68 -10.42 13.99
CA HIS A 84 6.96 -11.83 14.23
C HIS A 84 8.40 -12.05 14.69
N LEU A 85 9.37 -11.43 14.05
CA LEU A 85 10.78 -11.51 14.43
C LEU A 85 11.02 -10.94 15.84
N LEU A 86 10.45 -9.79 16.15
CA LEU A 86 10.57 -9.19 17.49
C LEU A 86 9.92 -10.05 18.58
N ARG A 87 8.84 -10.77 18.26
CA ARG A 87 8.28 -11.77 19.18
C ARG A 87 9.25 -12.92 19.42
N GLY A 88 9.95 -13.38 18.38
CA GLY A 88 10.99 -14.40 18.53
C GLY A 88 12.14 -13.96 19.43
N VAL A 89 12.56 -12.70 19.33
CA VAL A 89 13.57 -12.12 20.23
C VAL A 89 13.08 -12.11 21.67
N LYS A 90 11.84 -11.70 21.93
CA LYS A 90 11.24 -11.73 23.29
C LYS A 90 11.13 -13.13 23.89
N LEU A 91 10.97 -14.14 23.04
CA LEU A 91 10.92 -15.55 23.45
C LEU A 91 12.32 -16.18 23.60
N GLY A 92 13.40 -15.43 23.32
CA GLY A 92 14.77 -15.91 23.45
C GLY A 92 15.21 -16.88 22.37
N LEU A 93 14.52 -16.96 21.21
CA LEU A 93 14.86 -17.87 20.13
C LEU A 93 16.10 -17.40 19.33
N PHE A 94 16.34 -16.13 19.26
CA PHE A 94 17.49 -15.49 18.59
C PHE A 94 17.66 -14.04 19.03
N ASP A 95 18.82 -13.46 18.76
CA ASP A 95 19.16 -12.10 19.11
C ASP A 95 18.49 -11.07 18.19
N GLU A 96 18.37 -9.82 18.65
CA GLU A 96 17.83 -8.70 17.90
C GLU A 96 18.62 -8.44 16.62
N ALA A 97 19.95 -8.52 16.68
CA ALA A 97 20.83 -8.38 15.52
C ALA A 97 20.49 -9.41 14.42
N THR A 98 20.27 -10.66 14.80
CA THR A 98 19.88 -11.74 13.89
C THR A 98 18.49 -11.47 13.28
N ALA A 99 17.55 -10.94 14.06
CA ALA A 99 16.24 -10.54 13.59
C ALA A 99 16.32 -9.44 12.51
N MET A 100 17.14 -8.43 12.73
CA MET A 100 17.33 -7.34 11.78
C MET A 100 17.99 -7.81 10.48
N VAL A 101 18.99 -8.70 10.55
CA VAL A 101 19.60 -9.30 9.35
C VAL A 101 18.59 -10.09 8.55
N LYS A 102 17.76 -10.91 9.19
CA LYS A 102 16.68 -11.66 8.52
C LYS A 102 15.66 -10.75 7.86
N PHE A 103 15.30 -9.66 8.54
CA PHE A 103 14.36 -8.67 8.00
C PHE A 103 14.95 -7.95 6.79
N GLN A 104 16.21 -7.53 6.86
CA GLN A 104 16.88 -6.83 5.76
C GLN A 104 17.00 -7.73 4.52
N LYS A 105 17.40 -8.98 4.67
CA LYS A 105 17.46 -9.96 3.58
C LYS A 105 16.10 -10.12 2.89
N TRP A 106 15.05 -10.33 3.67
CA TRP A 106 13.68 -10.42 3.15
C TRP A 106 13.27 -9.13 2.42
N HIS A 107 13.62 -7.96 2.95
CA HIS A 107 13.28 -6.66 2.36
C HIS A 107 13.95 -6.48 0.99
N GLU A 108 15.21 -6.82 0.86
CA GLU A 108 15.96 -6.75 -0.40
C GLU A 108 15.37 -7.68 -1.47
N GLU A 109 15.07 -8.93 -1.12
CA GLU A 109 14.43 -9.90 -2.00
C GLU A 109 13.04 -9.43 -2.44
N HIS A 110 12.28 -8.87 -1.53
CA HIS A 110 10.94 -8.34 -1.79
C HIS A 110 10.98 -7.12 -2.70
N GLU A 111 11.88 -6.18 -2.48
CA GLU A 111 12.06 -5.01 -3.35
C GLU A 111 12.52 -5.40 -4.76
N ALA A 112 13.42 -6.35 -4.88
CA ALA A 112 13.83 -6.88 -6.18
C ALA A 112 12.64 -7.47 -6.94
N THR A 113 11.78 -8.21 -6.27
CA THR A 113 10.56 -8.77 -6.85
C THR A 113 9.58 -7.69 -7.30
N ILE A 114 9.40 -6.63 -6.51
CA ILE A 114 8.55 -5.49 -6.85
C ILE A 114 9.10 -4.76 -8.09
N LYS A 115 10.40 -4.47 -8.12
CA LYS A 115 11.06 -3.81 -9.26
C LYS A 115 10.85 -4.62 -10.54
N ARG A 116 11.07 -5.94 -10.50
CA ARG A 116 10.85 -6.83 -11.65
C ARG A 116 9.42 -6.76 -12.17
N ARG A 117 8.42 -6.88 -11.28
CA ARG A 117 6.99 -6.80 -11.67
C ARG A 117 6.63 -5.43 -12.25
N THR A 118 7.19 -4.36 -11.71
CA THR A 118 6.98 -2.99 -12.22
C THR A 118 7.53 -2.83 -13.63
N GLU A 119 8.71 -3.37 -13.90
CA GLU A 119 9.33 -3.32 -15.22
C GLU A 119 8.56 -4.17 -16.24
N GLU A 120 8.15 -5.37 -15.87
CA GLU A 120 7.31 -6.23 -16.71
C GLU A 120 5.99 -5.54 -17.07
N HIS A 121 5.33 -4.94 -16.10
CA HIS A 121 4.09 -4.18 -16.34
C HIS A 121 4.34 -2.98 -17.27
N ARG A 122 5.44 -2.25 -17.09
CA ARG A 122 5.81 -1.12 -17.96
C ARG A 122 6.10 -1.57 -19.39
N LYS A 123 6.80 -2.70 -19.58
CA LYS A 123 7.03 -3.30 -20.89
C LYS A 123 5.72 -3.70 -21.58
N THR A 124 4.83 -4.36 -20.85
CA THR A 124 3.51 -4.75 -21.36
C THR A 124 2.65 -3.54 -21.74
N GLN A 125 2.67 -2.48 -20.95
CA GLN A 125 1.95 -1.24 -21.29
C GLN A 125 2.51 -0.57 -22.55
N ARG A 126 3.84 -0.52 -22.69
CA ARG A 126 4.48 0.02 -23.91
C ARG A 126 4.09 -0.78 -25.15
N ALA A 127 4.14 -2.12 -25.06
CA ALA A 127 3.75 -3.00 -26.15
C ALA A 127 2.27 -2.79 -26.55
N ARG A 128 1.36 -2.66 -25.59
CA ARG A 128 -0.06 -2.38 -25.86
C ARG A 128 -0.28 -1.01 -26.54
N ARG A 129 0.48 0.01 -26.15
CA ARG A 129 0.40 1.35 -26.78
C ARG A 129 0.93 1.35 -28.20
N SER A 130 1.98 0.60 -28.48
CA SER A 130 2.54 0.49 -29.83
C SER A 130 1.66 -0.34 -30.77
N SER A 131 0.90 -1.29 -30.25
CA SER A 131 -0.03 -2.13 -31.02
C SER A 131 -1.43 -1.49 -31.22
N SER A 132 -1.74 -0.38 -30.54
CA SER A 132 -2.99 0.33 -30.74
C SER A 132 -2.96 1.11 -32.06
N PRO A 133 -3.93 0.91 -32.97
CA PRO A 133 -3.98 1.67 -34.23
C PRO A 133 -4.11 3.17 -33.93
N PRO A 134 -3.51 4.05 -34.76
CA PRO A 134 -3.60 5.48 -34.56
C PRO A 134 -5.07 5.91 -34.65
N VAL A 135 -5.54 6.61 -33.61
CA VAL A 135 -6.87 7.20 -33.61
C VAL A 135 -6.93 8.20 -34.78
N ARG A 136 -7.66 7.86 -35.86
CA ARG A 136 -7.95 8.82 -36.95
C ARG A 136 -8.68 9.99 -36.30
N ARG A 137 -8.02 11.13 -36.23
CA ARG A 137 -8.70 12.40 -36.01
C ARG A 137 -9.58 12.62 -37.24
N VAL A 138 -10.89 12.54 -37.09
CA VAL A 138 -11.86 12.99 -38.08
C VAL A 138 -11.79 14.51 -38.04
N ASP A 139 -11.14 15.10 -39.03
CA ASP A 139 -11.17 16.55 -39.24
C ASP A 139 -12.60 16.93 -39.59
N GLN A 140 -13.28 17.60 -38.64
CA GLN A 140 -14.60 18.19 -38.82
C GLN A 140 -14.53 19.51 -39.67
N ARG A 141 -13.82 19.52 -40.77
CA ARG A 141 -13.67 20.72 -41.57
C ARG A 141 -14.49 20.77 -42.85
N ASP A 142 -15.34 19.78 -43.15
CA ASP A 142 -16.09 19.74 -44.38
C ASP A 142 -17.62 19.83 -44.21
N GLN A 143 -18.13 20.64 -43.30
CA GLN A 143 -19.56 20.94 -43.21
C GLN A 143 -19.87 22.45 -43.13
N SER A 144 -19.10 23.27 -43.77
CA SER A 144 -19.46 24.70 -43.91
C SER A 144 -19.25 25.21 -45.34
N SER A 145 -19.79 24.52 -46.34
CA SER A 145 -19.97 25.07 -47.69
C SER A 145 -20.99 24.24 -48.44
N ALA A 146 -22.25 24.44 -48.13
CA ALA A 146 -23.38 24.26 -49.02
C ALA A 146 -24.56 25.09 -48.53
#